data_65bf1da92851bf712920eefb8e2f483c
#
_entry.id   65bf1da92851bf712920eefb8e2f483c
#
_cell.length_a   1.000
_cell.length_b   1.000
_cell.length_c   1.000
_cell.angle_alpha   90.00
_cell.angle_beta   90.00
_cell.angle_gamma   90.00
#
_symmetry.space_group_name_H-M   'P 1'
#
loop_
_entity.id
_entity.type
_entity.pdbx_description
1 polymer ?
#
loop_
_entity_poly.entity_id
_entity_poly.type
_entity_poly.pdbx_seq_one_letter_code
_entity_poly.pdbx_strand_id
1 'polypeptide(L)'
;MAKVLIVYYSRSGNTERMAERVAEGAREVEGVEVELRPAEAATPEDLLAADGIILGSPVYFGTMAAELKKLVDESVKHYGKLVGKVGGAFASSGAIGGGTETTVLDILKALLIHGMIVQGDTQGAHYGAVAFGAPDDRSCKDCVRLGQRVAELAKRLAG
;
A
#
# COMPACT_ATOMS: atom_id res chain seq x y z
N MET A 1 1.62 -1.28 20.57
CA MET A 1 2.09 -0.39 19.48
C MET A 1 1.50 -0.89 18.18
N ALA A 2 0.86 -0.03 17.41
CA ALA A 2 0.31 -0.42 16.11
C ALA A 2 1.43 -0.71 15.12
N LYS A 3 1.22 -1.70 14.24
CA LYS A 3 2.19 -2.10 13.22
C LYS A 3 1.65 -1.81 11.82
N VAL A 4 2.42 -1.09 11.03
CA VAL A 4 2.12 -0.85 9.61
C VAL A 4 3.13 -1.59 8.74
N LEU A 5 2.63 -2.42 7.86
CA LEU A 5 3.39 -3.16 6.87
C LEU A 5 3.19 -2.54 5.49
N ILE A 6 4.28 -2.20 4.84
CA ILE A 6 4.28 -1.72 3.45
C ILE A 6 4.95 -2.79 2.60
N VAL A 7 4.22 -3.33 1.63
CA VAL A 7 4.73 -4.33 0.69
C VAL A 7 4.69 -3.77 -0.72
N TYR A 8 5.77 -3.93 -1.45
CA TYR A 8 5.87 -3.45 -2.82
C TYR A 8 6.56 -4.48 -3.73
N TYR A 9 6.21 -4.44 -5.00
CA TYR A 9 7.06 -5.01 -6.05
C TYR A 9 7.68 -3.87 -6.85
N SER A 10 8.96 -3.98 -7.19
CA SER A 10 9.64 -2.98 -8.02
C SER A 10 10.63 -3.66 -8.96
N ARG A 11 10.52 -3.36 -10.25
CA ARG A 11 11.45 -3.87 -11.27
C ARG A 11 12.58 -2.89 -11.55
N SER A 12 12.26 -1.60 -11.70
CA SER A 12 13.21 -0.56 -12.11
C SER A 12 13.58 0.43 -11.00
N GLY A 13 12.98 0.29 -9.82
CA GLY A 13 13.24 1.14 -8.65
C GLY A 13 12.22 2.26 -8.42
N ASN A 14 11.31 2.55 -9.34
CA ASN A 14 10.34 3.64 -9.17
C ASN A 14 9.31 3.34 -8.08
N THR A 15 8.73 2.13 -8.09
CA THR A 15 7.79 1.70 -7.04
C THR A 15 8.48 1.61 -5.67
N GLU A 16 9.74 1.16 -5.63
CA GLU A 16 10.52 1.11 -4.39
C GLU A 16 10.70 2.50 -3.77
N ARG A 17 11.05 3.51 -4.59
CA ARG A 17 11.17 4.90 -4.12
C ARG A 17 9.84 5.43 -3.57
N MET A 18 8.73 5.08 -4.20
CA MET A 18 7.41 5.42 -3.66
C MET A 18 7.18 4.74 -2.31
N ALA A 19 7.50 3.45 -2.20
CA ALA A 19 7.36 2.69 -0.95
C ALA A 19 8.18 3.29 0.19
N GLU A 20 9.40 3.76 -0.08
CA GLU A 20 10.24 4.46 0.89
C GLU A 20 9.57 5.74 1.40
N ARG A 21 8.95 6.52 0.51
CA ARG A 21 8.20 7.74 0.88
C ARG A 21 6.94 7.43 1.70
N VAL A 22 6.24 6.37 1.36
CA VAL A 22 5.10 5.90 2.16
C VAL A 22 5.56 5.50 3.56
N ALA A 23 6.68 4.77 3.66
CA ALA A 23 7.26 4.39 4.94
C ALA A 23 7.73 5.60 5.77
N GLU A 24 8.31 6.60 5.12
CA GLU A 24 8.68 7.87 5.76
C GLU A 24 7.47 8.51 6.44
N GLY A 25 6.36 8.68 5.71
CA GLY A 25 5.13 9.24 6.27
C GLY A 25 4.56 8.42 7.43
N ALA A 26 4.57 7.10 7.31
CA ALA A 26 4.09 6.25 8.39
C ALA A 26 4.95 6.35 9.67
N ARG A 27 6.28 6.51 9.51
CA ARG A 27 7.22 6.66 10.63
C ARG A 27 7.10 8.00 11.36
N GLU A 28 6.51 9.02 10.74
CA GLU A 28 6.22 10.29 11.41
C GLU A 28 5.13 10.16 12.48
N VAL A 29 4.35 9.10 12.45
CA VAL A 29 3.28 8.86 13.43
C VAL A 29 3.86 8.15 14.66
N GLU A 30 3.95 8.89 15.76
CA GLU A 30 4.48 8.36 17.02
C GLU A 30 3.68 7.15 17.52
N GLY A 31 4.37 6.12 18.00
CA GLY A 31 3.75 4.90 18.53
C GLY A 31 3.32 3.90 17.45
N VAL A 32 3.89 4.02 16.25
CA VAL A 32 3.68 3.08 15.15
C VAL A 32 4.99 2.43 14.76
N GLU A 33 5.00 1.10 14.70
CA GLU A 33 6.09 0.32 14.12
C GLU A 33 5.87 0.20 12.61
N VAL A 34 6.89 0.49 11.82
CA VAL A 34 6.78 0.47 10.35
C VAL A 34 7.76 -0.52 9.76
N GLU A 35 7.23 -1.46 8.98
CA GLU A 35 7.99 -2.45 8.25
C GLU A 35 7.80 -2.28 6.76
N LEU A 36 8.90 -2.30 6.00
CA LEU A 36 8.93 -2.18 4.55
C LEU A 36 9.53 -3.44 3.96
N ARG A 37 8.81 -4.13 3.06
CA ARG A 37 9.25 -5.38 2.44
C ARG A 37 8.96 -5.45 0.95
N PRO A 38 9.89 -5.98 0.13
CA PRO A 38 9.55 -6.40 -1.23
C PRO A 38 8.58 -7.58 -1.19
N ALA A 39 7.72 -7.69 -2.20
CA ALA A 39 6.68 -8.72 -2.27
C ALA A 39 7.24 -10.15 -2.17
N GLU A 40 8.42 -10.37 -2.74
CA GLU A 40 9.09 -11.68 -2.74
C GLU A 40 9.54 -12.14 -1.35
N ALA A 41 9.71 -11.19 -0.42
CA ALA A 41 10.11 -11.46 0.96
C ALA A 41 8.95 -11.39 1.96
N ALA A 42 7.78 -10.96 1.52
CA ALA A 42 6.59 -10.86 2.37
C ALA A 42 5.78 -12.16 2.35
N THR A 43 5.16 -12.46 3.47
CA THR A 43 4.34 -13.67 3.65
C THR A 43 2.93 -13.30 4.12
N PRO A 44 1.95 -14.20 3.95
CA PRO A 44 0.62 -14.00 4.52
C PRO A 44 0.63 -13.80 6.05
N GLU A 45 1.59 -14.38 6.75
CA GLU A 45 1.76 -14.20 8.20
C GLU A 45 2.14 -12.76 8.54
N ASP A 46 2.92 -12.10 7.69
CA ASP A 46 3.25 -10.68 7.87
C ASP A 46 2.01 -9.81 7.76
N LEU A 47 1.12 -10.13 6.80
CA LEU A 47 -0.17 -9.45 6.68
C LEU A 47 -1.04 -9.65 7.92
N LEU A 48 -1.07 -10.87 8.45
CA LEU A 48 -1.83 -11.18 9.65
C LEU A 48 -1.33 -10.41 10.88
N ALA A 49 -0.02 -10.21 10.99
CA ALA A 49 0.61 -9.54 12.13
C ALA A 49 0.48 -8.02 12.12
N ALA A 50 0.14 -7.41 10.98
CA ALA A 50 0.02 -5.96 10.84
C ALA A 50 -1.37 -5.45 11.20
N ASP A 51 -1.46 -4.21 11.67
CA ASP A 51 -2.71 -3.46 11.90
C ASP A 51 -3.07 -2.60 10.68
N GLY A 52 -2.08 -2.13 9.96
CA GLY A 52 -2.20 -1.43 8.70
C GLY A 52 -1.37 -2.10 7.61
N ILE A 53 -1.93 -2.22 6.40
CA ILE A 53 -1.28 -2.87 5.25
C ILE A 53 -1.38 -1.94 4.05
N ILE A 54 -0.22 -1.57 3.50
CA ILE A 54 -0.16 -0.75 2.28
C ILE A 54 0.57 -1.56 1.21
N LEU A 55 -0.08 -1.74 0.06
CA LEU A 55 0.47 -2.52 -1.04
C LEU A 55 0.76 -1.61 -2.24
N GLY A 56 1.94 -1.77 -2.84
CA GLY A 56 2.36 -0.98 -3.99
C GLY A 56 2.89 -1.82 -5.13
N SER A 57 2.58 -1.40 -6.36
CA SER A 57 2.93 -2.11 -7.57
C SER A 57 3.19 -1.18 -8.75
N PRO A 58 4.10 -1.54 -9.67
CA PRO A 58 4.05 -0.98 -11.01
C PRO A 58 2.77 -1.43 -11.72
N VAL A 59 2.39 -0.67 -12.74
CA VAL A 59 1.26 -1.04 -13.60
C VAL A 59 1.76 -2.00 -14.67
N TYR A 60 1.22 -3.20 -14.69
CA TYR A 60 1.45 -4.18 -15.73
C TYR A 60 0.11 -4.58 -16.34
N PHE A 61 -0.09 -4.20 -17.62
CA PHE A 61 -1.36 -4.45 -18.33
C PHE A 61 -2.59 -4.00 -17.53
N GLY A 62 -2.50 -2.80 -16.95
CA GLY A 62 -3.61 -2.15 -16.26
C GLY A 62 -3.89 -2.62 -14.84
N THR A 63 -3.06 -3.51 -14.29
CA THR A 63 -3.24 -4.07 -12.93
C THR A 63 -1.90 -4.29 -12.23
N MET A 64 -1.94 -4.88 -11.04
CA MET A 64 -0.74 -5.13 -10.25
C MET A 64 0.15 -6.23 -10.85
N ALA A 65 1.44 -6.17 -10.51
CA ALA A 65 2.41 -7.19 -10.88
C ALA A 65 2.04 -8.56 -10.31
N ALA A 66 2.40 -9.62 -11.04
CA ALA A 66 2.14 -11.00 -10.63
C ALA A 66 2.75 -11.34 -9.27
N GLU A 67 3.92 -10.79 -8.96
CA GLU A 67 4.63 -11.01 -7.70
C GLU A 67 3.82 -10.50 -6.49
N LEU A 68 3.18 -9.35 -6.62
CA LEU A 68 2.30 -8.83 -5.58
C LEU A 68 0.99 -9.63 -5.52
N LYS A 69 0.41 -9.96 -6.68
CA LYS A 69 -0.83 -10.74 -6.75
C LYS A 69 -0.66 -12.13 -6.14
N LYS A 70 0.51 -12.73 -6.26
CA LYS A 70 0.82 -14.01 -5.61
C LYS A 70 0.64 -13.92 -4.09
N LEU A 71 1.18 -12.89 -3.45
CA LEU A 71 0.99 -12.66 -2.01
C LEU A 71 -0.49 -12.49 -1.67
N VAL A 72 -1.21 -11.72 -2.48
CA VAL A 72 -2.66 -11.52 -2.31
C VAL A 72 -3.42 -12.85 -2.42
N ASP A 73 -3.11 -13.66 -3.41
CA ASP A 73 -3.77 -14.97 -3.59
C ASP A 73 -3.46 -15.93 -2.44
N GLU A 74 -2.21 -15.97 -1.98
CA GLU A 74 -1.79 -16.80 -0.86
C GLU A 74 -2.41 -16.35 0.48
N SER A 75 -2.80 -15.08 0.59
CA SER A 75 -3.42 -14.54 1.80
C SER A 75 -4.81 -15.15 2.10
N VAL A 76 -5.39 -15.90 1.18
CA VAL A 76 -6.68 -16.59 1.36
C VAL A 76 -6.69 -17.48 2.62
N LYS A 77 -5.54 -18.02 3.02
CA LYS A 77 -5.45 -18.82 4.25
C LYS A 77 -5.78 -18.05 5.53
N HIS A 78 -5.74 -16.72 5.47
CA HIS A 78 -6.14 -15.83 6.56
C HIS A 78 -7.46 -15.11 6.29
N TYR A 79 -8.26 -15.60 5.36
CA TYR A 79 -9.57 -15.03 5.05
C TYR A 79 -10.43 -14.88 6.31
N GLY A 80 -10.99 -13.69 6.50
CA GLY A 80 -11.76 -13.34 7.69
C GLY A 80 -10.96 -12.89 8.90
N LYS A 81 -9.62 -13.00 8.87
CA LYS A 81 -8.75 -12.59 9.99
C LYS A 81 -8.14 -11.20 9.85
N LEU A 82 -8.32 -10.56 8.69
CA LEU A 82 -7.85 -9.19 8.46
C LEU A 82 -8.98 -8.16 8.60
N VAL A 83 -10.16 -8.57 9.02
CA VAL A 83 -11.33 -7.68 9.20
C VAL A 83 -10.98 -6.54 10.16
N GLY A 84 -11.30 -5.31 9.75
CA GLY A 84 -11.08 -4.10 10.55
C GLY A 84 -9.67 -3.54 10.52
N LYS A 85 -8.70 -4.23 9.90
CA LYS A 85 -7.37 -3.65 9.66
C LYS A 85 -7.46 -2.55 8.62
N VAL A 86 -6.48 -1.66 8.59
CA VAL A 86 -6.46 -0.52 7.67
C VAL A 86 -5.67 -0.85 6.42
N GLY A 87 -6.24 -0.54 5.26
CA GLY A 87 -5.62 -0.78 3.96
C GLY A 87 -5.30 0.49 3.19
N GLY A 88 -4.29 0.41 2.34
CA GLY A 88 -3.92 1.46 1.38
C GLY A 88 -3.19 0.89 0.18
N ALA A 89 -3.09 1.68 -0.89
CA ALA A 89 -2.44 1.25 -2.12
C ALA A 89 -1.73 2.41 -2.82
N PHE A 90 -0.68 2.08 -3.57
CA PHE A 90 0.00 3.02 -4.46
C PHE A 90 0.48 2.31 -5.73
N ALA A 91 0.68 3.06 -6.80
CA ALA A 91 1.10 2.49 -8.08
C ALA A 91 1.98 3.45 -8.88
N SER A 92 2.89 2.90 -9.68
CA SER A 92 3.70 3.62 -10.66
C SER A 92 3.45 3.10 -12.08
N SER A 93 3.44 3.99 -13.04
CA SER A 93 3.24 3.69 -14.46
C SER A 93 4.30 4.39 -15.30
N GLY A 94 4.55 3.89 -16.51
CA GLY A 94 5.43 4.54 -17.47
C GLY A 94 4.83 5.78 -18.13
N ALA A 95 3.51 5.94 -18.10
CA ALA A 95 2.81 7.03 -18.77
C ALA A 95 1.49 7.39 -18.09
N ILE A 96 1.10 8.65 -18.26
CA ILE A 96 -0.24 9.12 -17.87
C ILE A 96 -1.29 8.34 -18.67
N GLY A 97 -2.34 7.90 -18.01
CA GLY A 97 -3.39 7.10 -18.64
C GLY A 97 -3.02 5.62 -18.83
N GLY A 98 -1.88 5.18 -18.29
CA GLY A 98 -1.41 3.80 -18.42
C GLY A 98 -2.07 2.79 -17.47
N GLY A 99 -2.87 3.25 -16.51
CA GLY A 99 -3.61 2.36 -15.60
C GLY A 99 -3.24 2.49 -14.12
N THR A 100 -2.75 3.64 -13.66
CA THR A 100 -2.42 3.86 -12.25
C THR A 100 -3.63 3.71 -11.35
N GLU A 101 -4.75 4.36 -11.66
CA GLU A 101 -5.97 4.26 -10.86
C GLU A 101 -6.58 2.86 -10.91
N THR A 102 -6.57 2.19 -12.07
CA THR A 102 -7.08 0.82 -12.17
C THR A 102 -6.27 -0.14 -11.33
N THR A 103 -4.94 0.02 -11.29
CA THR A 103 -4.05 -0.80 -10.45
C THR A 103 -4.28 -0.54 -8.97
N VAL A 104 -4.34 0.73 -8.55
CA VAL A 104 -4.67 1.09 -7.16
C VAL A 104 -6.01 0.51 -6.75
N LEU A 105 -7.05 0.66 -7.57
CA LEU A 105 -8.38 0.14 -7.27
C LEU A 105 -8.40 -1.40 -7.23
N ASP A 106 -7.63 -2.08 -8.07
CA ASP A 106 -7.51 -3.54 -8.03
C ASP A 106 -6.88 -4.03 -6.72
N ILE A 107 -5.86 -3.34 -6.23
CA ILE A 107 -5.28 -3.62 -4.91
C ILE A 107 -6.33 -3.39 -3.82
N LEU A 108 -7.01 -2.25 -3.83
CA LEU A 108 -8.03 -1.92 -2.83
C LEU A 108 -9.19 -2.91 -2.83
N LYS A 109 -9.60 -3.42 -3.99
CA LYS A 109 -10.62 -4.47 -4.08
C LYS A 109 -10.22 -5.71 -3.28
N ALA A 110 -8.97 -6.15 -3.41
CA ALA A 110 -8.46 -7.30 -2.67
C ALA A 110 -8.48 -7.06 -1.15
N LEU A 111 -8.07 -5.87 -0.72
CA LEU A 111 -8.09 -5.50 0.70
C LEU A 111 -9.53 -5.43 1.24
N LEU A 112 -10.47 -4.92 0.44
CA LEU A 112 -11.89 -4.88 0.80
C LEU A 112 -12.51 -6.28 0.93
N ILE A 113 -12.10 -7.25 0.11
CA ILE A 113 -12.53 -8.66 0.25
C ILE A 113 -12.13 -9.21 1.62
N HIS A 114 -10.97 -8.79 2.14
CA HIS A 114 -10.52 -9.15 3.49
C HIS A 114 -11.28 -8.42 4.62
N GLY A 115 -12.23 -7.52 4.30
CA GLY A 115 -12.97 -6.74 5.29
C GLY A 115 -12.16 -5.58 5.87
N MET A 116 -11.13 -5.12 5.18
CA MET A 116 -10.28 -4.04 5.64
C MET A 116 -10.95 -2.67 5.43
N ILE A 117 -10.52 -1.69 6.20
CA ILE A 117 -10.99 -0.30 6.13
C ILE A 117 -10.03 0.49 5.23
N VAL A 118 -10.58 1.18 4.24
CA VAL A 118 -9.83 2.04 3.32
C VAL A 118 -10.32 3.47 3.44
N GLN A 119 -9.40 4.40 3.71
CA GLN A 119 -9.69 5.82 3.76
C GLN A 119 -9.17 6.52 2.51
N GLY A 120 -10.03 7.27 1.84
CA GLY A 120 -9.65 8.11 0.70
C GLY A 120 -8.87 9.36 1.10
N ASP A 121 -8.33 10.05 0.12
CA ASP A 121 -7.64 11.34 0.29
C ASP A 121 -8.41 12.44 -0.47
N THR A 122 -8.77 13.51 0.21
CA THR A 122 -9.46 14.64 -0.40
C THR A 122 -8.53 15.69 -1.01
N GLN A 123 -7.23 15.61 -0.72
CA GLN A 123 -6.27 16.67 -1.09
C GLN A 123 -5.35 16.29 -2.26
N GLY A 124 -5.07 15.00 -2.43
CA GLY A 124 -4.16 14.52 -3.47
C GLY A 124 -4.81 13.45 -4.34
N ALA A 125 -4.06 12.41 -4.66
CA ALA A 125 -4.59 11.25 -5.35
C ALA A 125 -5.63 10.54 -4.48
N HIS A 126 -6.89 10.58 -4.89
CA HIS A 126 -8.03 10.23 -4.04
C HIS A 126 -8.05 8.77 -3.57
N TYR A 127 -7.61 7.86 -4.42
CA TYR A 127 -7.66 6.41 -4.14
C TYR A 127 -6.37 5.87 -3.52
N GLY A 128 -5.26 6.51 -3.82
CA GLY A 128 -3.92 6.14 -3.40
C GLY A 128 -2.88 6.84 -4.24
N ALA A 129 -1.65 6.92 -3.76
CA ALA A 129 -0.58 7.65 -4.43
C ALA A 129 -0.22 7.01 -5.79
N VAL A 130 -0.03 7.84 -6.81
CA VAL A 130 0.37 7.40 -8.15
C VAL A 130 1.53 8.23 -8.66
N ALA A 131 2.41 7.61 -9.44
CA ALA A 131 3.53 8.28 -10.09
C ALA A 131 3.67 7.81 -11.55
N PHE A 132 4.25 8.68 -12.38
CA PHE A 132 4.56 8.41 -13.78
C PHE A 132 6.07 8.46 -13.96
N GLY A 133 6.71 7.30 -14.18
CA GLY A 133 8.16 7.20 -14.10
C GLY A 133 8.67 7.34 -12.66
N ALA A 134 9.83 7.98 -12.49
CA ALA A 134 10.34 8.28 -11.15
C ALA A 134 9.37 9.20 -10.39
N PRO A 135 9.12 8.97 -9.10
CA PRO A 135 8.22 9.83 -8.33
C PRO A 135 8.76 11.28 -8.28
N ASP A 136 7.88 12.22 -8.58
CA ASP A 136 8.13 13.65 -8.50
C ASP A 136 7.72 14.23 -7.13
N ASP A 137 7.87 15.54 -6.94
CA ASP A 137 7.55 16.20 -5.67
C ASP A 137 6.07 15.97 -5.28
N ARG A 138 5.16 16.03 -6.23
CA ARG A 138 3.74 15.82 -5.99
C ARG A 138 3.45 14.39 -5.55
N SER A 139 3.92 13.40 -6.28
CA SER A 139 3.70 11.98 -5.96
C SER A 139 4.40 11.59 -4.66
N CYS A 140 5.57 12.15 -4.36
CA CYS A 140 6.24 11.95 -3.07
C CYS A 140 5.41 12.48 -1.90
N LYS A 141 4.81 13.65 -2.02
CA LYS A 141 3.90 14.20 -1.00
C LYS A 141 2.67 13.31 -0.81
N ASP A 142 2.08 12.83 -1.90
CA ASP A 142 0.93 11.92 -1.83
C ASP A 142 1.31 10.58 -1.16
N CYS A 143 2.53 10.07 -1.40
CA CYS A 143 3.05 8.88 -0.73
C CYS A 143 3.20 9.09 0.78
N VAL A 144 3.82 10.19 1.20
CA VAL A 144 3.98 10.55 2.62
C VAL A 144 2.61 10.65 3.30
N ARG A 145 1.66 11.33 2.68
CA ARG A 145 0.29 11.46 3.20
C ARG A 145 -0.43 10.12 3.31
N LEU A 146 -0.23 9.22 2.35
CA LEU A 146 -0.78 7.86 2.41
C LEU A 146 -0.23 7.10 3.62
N GLY A 147 1.07 7.15 3.84
CA GLY A 147 1.71 6.52 5.00
C GLY A 147 1.18 7.07 6.33
N GLN A 148 1.13 8.39 6.47
CA GLN A 148 0.59 9.07 7.65
C GLN A 148 -0.86 8.65 7.92
N ARG A 149 -1.72 8.74 6.90
CA ARG A 149 -3.16 8.46 7.01
C ARG A 149 -3.44 7.03 7.47
N VAL A 150 -2.77 6.05 6.85
CA VAL A 150 -2.92 4.64 7.24
C VAL A 150 -2.40 4.40 8.65
N ALA A 151 -1.22 4.95 8.99
CA ALA A 151 -0.62 4.78 10.30
C ALA A 151 -1.47 5.41 11.42
N GLU A 152 -1.98 6.61 11.21
CA GLU A 152 -2.86 7.30 12.16
C GLU A 152 -4.15 6.51 12.42
N LEU A 153 -4.78 6.02 11.34
CA LEU A 153 -6.01 5.25 11.49
C LEU A 153 -5.74 3.88 12.13
N ALA A 154 -4.67 3.19 11.72
CA ALA A 154 -4.28 1.91 12.32
C ALA A 154 -4.00 2.07 13.81
N LYS A 155 -3.26 3.10 14.22
CA LYS A 155 -3.00 3.41 15.63
C LYS A 155 -4.29 3.65 16.41
N ARG A 156 -5.24 4.40 15.83
CA ARG A 156 -6.51 4.70 16.46
C ARG A 156 -7.37 3.46 16.66
N LEU A 157 -7.35 2.53 15.72
CA LEU A 157 -8.17 1.31 15.76
C LEU A 157 -7.53 0.17 16.56
N ALA A 158 -6.21 0.15 16.66
CA ALA A 158 -5.51 -0.85 17.47
C ALA A 158 -5.61 -0.59 18.99
N GLY A 159 -6.15 0.53 19.36
CA GLY A 159 -6.43 0.87 20.74
C GLY A 159 -5.36 1.63 21.41
#